data_587f742d0e0f71b277ca9aa84a5edc4b
#
_entry.id   587f742d0e0f71b277ca9aa84a5edc4b
#
_cell.length_a   1.000
_cell.length_b   1.000
_cell.length_c   1.000
_cell.angle_alpha   90.00
_cell.angle_beta   90.00
_cell.angle_gamma   90.00
#
_symmetry.space_group_name_H-M   'P 1'
#
loop_
_entity.id
_entity.type
_entity.pdbx_description
1 polymer ?
#
loop_
_entity_poly.entity_id
_entity_poly.type
_entity_poly.pdbx_seq_one_letter_code
_entity_poly.pdbx_strand_id
1 'polypeptide(L)'
;MRTILLALALSGSALAASTSTELTTGTLTLRGTLETPDSPAPWPAVLIVAGSGPTDRNGNSAALPGANDSLKQLAQGLAKQGIASVRYDKRGIGQSVPDTGPALREEDLVFGDFVNDAAAWVRQMQADKRFAGVALAGHSEGAIIALAVANTTPVGAVVTLAGPGENLADVVQRQIHANPANPSVLVAEVDRILTELRAGRRVPTVSPLLAPIFRPSVQPFLISAIAYDPAKLISTLKTPVLIVQGESDLQVTTGDAQLLSAADPQAKLLLIPGMNHLFKQVGDDLALNQRSYGDPTVTFSPALLPALVPFLQTSLGNPSTK
;
A
#
# COMPACT_ATOMS: atom_id res chain seq x y z
N MET A 1 26.17 -38.63 -46.06
CA MET A 1 25.63 -38.66 -44.70
C MET A 1 25.63 -37.23 -44.14
N ARG A 2 24.48 -36.60 -44.04
CA ARG A 2 24.33 -35.27 -43.41
C ARG A 2 23.84 -35.49 -41.98
N THR A 3 24.71 -35.17 -41.01
CA THR A 3 24.37 -35.23 -39.58
C THR A 3 23.55 -34.00 -39.22
N ILE A 4 22.29 -34.20 -38.84
CA ILE A 4 21.41 -33.18 -38.32
C ILE A 4 21.71 -33.08 -36.82
N LEU A 5 22.35 -31.98 -36.39
CA LEU A 5 22.40 -31.64 -34.95
C LEU A 5 21.05 -31.07 -34.52
N LEU A 6 20.35 -31.84 -33.71
CA LEU A 6 19.14 -31.40 -33.02
C LEU A 6 19.59 -30.59 -31.79
N ALA A 7 19.49 -29.24 -31.85
CA ALA A 7 19.66 -28.40 -30.67
C ALA A 7 18.45 -28.57 -29.77
N LEU A 8 18.58 -29.28 -28.65
CA LEU A 8 17.61 -29.27 -27.56
C LEU A 8 17.68 -27.89 -26.89
N ALA A 9 16.67 -27.06 -27.14
CA ALA A 9 16.43 -25.88 -26.32
C ALA A 9 15.92 -26.37 -24.96
N LEU A 10 16.77 -26.35 -23.95
CA LEU A 10 16.35 -26.47 -22.55
C LEU A 10 15.56 -25.22 -22.18
N SER A 11 14.24 -25.26 -22.31
CA SER A 11 13.34 -24.32 -21.69
C SER A 11 13.39 -24.57 -20.17
N GLY A 12 14.29 -23.89 -19.49
CA GLY A 12 14.30 -23.86 -18.04
C GLY A 12 12.98 -23.25 -17.55
N SER A 13 12.11 -24.06 -16.92
CA SER A 13 10.95 -23.56 -16.21
C SER A 13 11.45 -22.61 -15.11
N ALA A 14 11.15 -21.32 -15.23
CA ALA A 14 11.39 -20.37 -14.15
C ALA A 14 10.48 -20.80 -13.00
N LEU A 15 11.04 -21.08 -11.82
CA LEU A 15 10.27 -21.32 -10.62
C LEU A 15 9.83 -19.99 -10.04
N ALA A 16 8.61 -19.94 -9.48
CA ALA A 16 8.16 -18.80 -8.68
C ALA A 16 9.22 -18.48 -7.62
N ALA A 17 9.69 -17.25 -7.58
CA ALA A 17 10.81 -16.87 -6.75
C ALA A 17 10.53 -15.56 -5.99
N SER A 18 10.98 -15.56 -4.73
CA SER A 18 11.02 -14.38 -3.88
C SER A 18 12.48 -13.95 -3.77
N THR A 19 12.84 -12.81 -4.37
CA THR A 19 14.22 -12.33 -4.42
C THR A 19 14.34 -10.92 -3.85
N SER A 20 15.48 -10.61 -3.23
CA SER A 20 15.76 -9.24 -2.79
C SER A 20 15.89 -8.31 -3.99
N THR A 21 15.37 -7.11 -3.84
CA THR A 21 15.56 -6.00 -4.78
C THR A 21 15.79 -4.72 -3.99
N GLU A 22 16.43 -3.74 -4.61
CA GLU A 22 16.74 -2.49 -3.96
C GLU A 22 16.66 -1.31 -4.92
N LEU A 23 16.44 -0.13 -4.37
CA LEU A 23 16.42 1.14 -5.09
C LEU A 23 17.23 2.16 -4.29
N THR A 24 18.26 2.75 -4.90
CA THR A 24 19.01 3.85 -4.29
C THR A 24 18.34 5.18 -4.64
N THR A 25 18.02 5.98 -3.61
CA THR A 25 17.46 7.32 -3.74
C THR A 25 18.27 8.29 -2.86
N GLY A 26 19.06 9.15 -3.52
CA GLY A 26 20.05 9.97 -2.81
C GLY A 26 21.08 9.10 -2.06
N THR A 27 21.13 9.26 -0.73
CA THR A 27 22.03 8.48 0.14
C THR A 27 21.35 7.27 0.80
N LEU A 28 20.07 7.04 0.52
CA LEU A 28 19.29 5.96 1.13
C LEU A 28 19.08 4.83 0.13
N THR A 29 19.26 3.60 0.56
CA THR A 29 18.86 2.40 -0.18
C THR A 29 17.55 1.86 0.39
N LEU A 30 16.50 1.89 -0.43
CA LEU A 30 15.23 1.27 -0.12
C LEU A 30 15.31 -0.23 -0.45
N ARG A 31 14.96 -1.05 0.53
CA ARG A 31 15.02 -2.52 0.42
C ARG A 31 13.64 -3.07 0.09
N GLY A 32 13.58 -3.96 -0.89
CA GLY A 32 12.35 -4.57 -1.37
C GLY A 32 12.48 -6.07 -1.57
N THR A 33 11.36 -6.66 -1.95
CA THR A 33 11.25 -8.05 -2.39
C THR A 33 10.50 -8.08 -3.71
N LEU A 34 11.13 -8.66 -4.71
CA LEU A 34 10.50 -9.01 -5.98
C LEU A 34 9.94 -10.44 -5.88
N GLU A 35 8.66 -10.58 -6.10
CA GLU A 35 7.96 -11.85 -6.23
C GLU A 35 7.67 -12.10 -7.70
N THR A 36 8.14 -13.23 -8.25
CA THR A 36 7.95 -13.54 -9.67
C THR A 36 7.10 -14.78 -9.87
N PRO A 37 6.29 -14.83 -10.94
CA PRO A 37 5.60 -16.04 -11.36
C PRO A 37 6.57 -17.15 -11.77
N ASP A 38 6.06 -18.39 -11.85
CA ASP A 38 6.75 -19.55 -12.41
C ASP A 38 6.69 -19.60 -13.95
N SER A 39 5.87 -18.74 -14.58
CA SER A 39 5.82 -18.56 -16.03
C SER A 39 6.98 -17.73 -16.57
N PRO A 40 7.34 -17.84 -17.85
CA PRO A 40 8.34 -16.97 -18.46
C PRO A 40 7.93 -15.49 -18.47
N ALA A 41 8.92 -14.59 -18.34
CA ALA A 41 8.73 -13.16 -18.57
C ALA A 41 8.48 -12.87 -20.08
N PRO A 42 7.90 -11.69 -20.43
CA PRO A 42 7.57 -10.58 -19.53
C PRO A 42 6.25 -10.75 -18.78
N TRP A 43 6.18 -10.29 -17.53
CA TRP A 43 4.96 -10.36 -16.70
C TRP A 43 4.28 -8.99 -16.55
N PRO A 44 2.94 -8.93 -16.41
CA PRO A 44 2.32 -7.80 -15.74
C PRO A 44 2.87 -7.69 -14.31
N ALA A 45 3.10 -6.47 -13.84
CA ALA A 45 3.75 -6.25 -12.54
C ALA A 45 3.03 -5.21 -11.70
N VAL A 46 3.10 -5.36 -10.37
CA VAL A 46 2.46 -4.46 -9.41
C VAL A 46 3.49 -3.98 -8.38
N LEU A 47 3.60 -2.67 -8.19
CA LEU A 47 4.25 -2.12 -7.02
C LEU A 47 3.24 -2.07 -5.87
N ILE A 48 3.52 -2.77 -4.78
CA ILE A 48 2.68 -2.79 -3.58
C ILE A 48 3.25 -1.81 -2.55
N VAL A 49 2.43 -0.83 -2.14
CA VAL A 49 2.79 0.21 -1.18
C VAL A 49 2.08 -0.04 0.14
N ALA A 50 2.87 -0.19 1.21
CA ALA A 50 2.37 -0.49 2.55
C ALA A 50 1.64 0.70 3.19
N GLY A 51 0.77 0.40 4.17
CA GLY A 51 0.01 1.37 4.97
C GLY A 51 0.87 2.20 5.93
N SER A 52 0.20 2.96 6.79
CA SER A 52 0.81 3.91 7.73
C SER A 52 1.68 3.26 8.82
N GLY A 53 2.42 4.10 9.54
CA GLY A 53 3.25 3.70 10.68
C GLY A 53 4.45 2.84 10.30
N PRO A 54 5.04 2.14 11.28
CA PRO A 54 6.23 1.29 11.10
C PRO A 54 5.86 -0.06 10.46
N THR A 55 5.13 -0.01 9.35
CA THR A 55 4.65 -1.19 8.61
C THR A 55 5.65 -1.56 7.51
N ASP A 56 6.19 -2.77 7.61
CA ASP A 56 7.15 -3.31 6.67
C ASP A 56 6.52 -3.75 5.34
N ARG A 57 7.36 -4.18 4.40
CA ARG A 57 6.94 -4.66 3.07
C ARG A 57 6.04 -5.90 3.08
N ASN A 58 5.99 -6.63 4.20
CA ASN A 58 5.12 -7.81 4.35
C ASN A 58 3.74 -7.47 4.94
N GLY A 59 3.56 -6.22 5.40
CA GLY A 59 2.36 -5.75 6.08
C GLY A 59 2.42 -5.85 7.59
N ASN A 60 3.59 -6.19 8.17
CA ASN A 60 3.78 -6.35 9.59
C ASN A 60 4.15 -5.00 10.23
N SER A 61 3.57 -4.70 11.38
CA SER A 61 3.87 -3.46 12.10
C SER A 61 4.78 -3.75 13.29
N ALA A 62 5.89 -3.02 13.39
CA ALA A 62 6.77 -3.09 14.56
C ALA A 62 6.10 -2.57 15.85
N ALA A 63 4.97 -1.90 15.75
CA ALA A 63 4.19 -1.42 16.90
C ALA A 63 3.22 -2.49 17.48
N LEU A 64 3.05 -3.63 16.79
CA LEU A 64 2.12 -4.69 17.19
C LEU A 64 2.87 -6.01 17.38
N PRO A 65 2.44 -6.86 18.32
CA PRO A 65 3.02 -8.18 18.50
C PRO A 65 2.62 -9.10 17.34
N GLY A 66 3.52 -10.00 16.95
CA GLY A 66 3.29 -11.00 15.91
C GLY A 66 3.48 -10.48 14.51
N ALA A 67 2.95 -11.22 13.53
CA ALA A 67 2.99 -10.89 12.12
C ALA A 67 1.63 -11.21 11.50
N ASN A 68 1.21 -10.44 10.47
CA ASN A 68 -0.01 -10.73 9.72
C ASN A 68 0.29 -11.19 8.28
N ASP A 69 1.46 -10.82 7.75
CA ASP A 69 1.97 -11.15 6.42
C ASP A 69 0.98 -10.82 5.27
N SER A 70 0.09 -9.86 5.45
CA SER A 70 -0.98 -9.56 4.49
C SER A 70 -0.47 -9.20 3.10
N LEU A 71 0.52 -8.29 3.01
CA LEU A 71 1.09 -7.87 1.73
C LEU A 71 1.98 -8.96 1.11
N LYS A 72 2.65 -9.77 1.92
CA LYS A 72 3.38 -10.94 1.45
C LYS A 72 2.44 -11.98 0.86
N GLN A 73 1.33 -12.29 1.53
CA GLN A 73 0.31 -13.22 1.03
C GLN A 73 -0.34 -12.72 -0.27
N LEU A 74 -0.60 -11.40 -0.36
CA LEU A 74 -1.08 -10.77 -1.59
C LEU A 74 -0.08 -10.98 -2.73
N ALA A 75 1.20 -10.65 -2.52
CA ALA A 75 2.25 -10.78 -3.54
C ALA A 75 2.41 -12.24 -4.02
N GLN A 76 2.46 -13.19 -3.09
CA GLN A 76 2.54 -14.61 -3.41
C GLN A 76 1.30 -15.12 -4.14
N GLY A 77 0.13 -14.60 -3.78
CA GLY A 77 -1.12 -14.91 -4.48
C GLY A 77 -1.12 -14.39 -5.92
N LEU A 78 -0.65 -13.16 -6.14
CA LEU A 78 -0.50 -12.58 -7.48
C LEU A 78 0.50 -13.36 -8.34
N ALA A 79 1.65 -13.76 -7.77
CA ALA A 79 2.65 -14.55 -8.50
C ALA A 79 2.08 -15.88 -8.99
N LYS A 80 1.28 -16.57 -8.19
CA LYS A 80 0.57 -17.82 -8.60
C LYS A 80 -0.43 -17.59 -9.74
N GLN A 81 -0.82 -16.34 -9.98
CA GLN A 81 -1.73 -15.94 -11.06
C GLN A 81 -1.01 -15.27 -12.24
N GLY A 82 0.32 -15.42 -12.31
CA GLY A 82 1.11 -14.90 -13.42
C GLY A 82 1.41 -13.40 -13.35
N ILE A 83 1.26 -12.76 -12.19
CA ILE A 83 1.51 -11.34 -11.98
C ILE A 83 2.69 -11.17 -11.03
N ALA A 84 3.77 -10.54 -11.49
CA ALA A 84 4.90 -10.20 -10.65
C ALA A 84 4.57 -9.04 -9.70
N SER A 85 5.27 -8.94 -8.58
CA SER A 85 5.12 -7.77 -7.71
C SER A 85 6.42 -7.39 -7.03
N VAL A 86 6.57 -6.09 -6.77
CA VAL A 86 7.57 -5.54 -5.87
C VAL A 86 6.85 -4.97 -4.66
N ARG A 87 7.32 -5.32 -3.47
CA ARG A 87 6.95 -4.71 -2.20
C ARG A 87 8.21 -4.24 -1.50
N TYR A 88 8.17 -3.07 -0.89
CA TYR A 88 9.36 -2.47 -0.31
C TYR A 88 9.09 -1.88 1.07
N ASP A 89 10.12 -1.81 1.91
CA ASP A 89 10.07 -1.06 3.16
C ASP A 89 10.17 0.43 2.83
N LYS A 90 9.22 1.21 3.31
CA LYS A 90 9.28 2.67 3.18
C LYS A 90 10.52 3.21 3.90
N ARG A 91 10.98 4.41 3.53
CA ARG A 91 12.14 5.05 4.18
C ARG A 91 12.00 5.09 5.70
N GLY A 92 13.04 4.71 6.41
CA GLY A 92 13.06 4.64 7.87
C GLY A 92 12.39 3.39 8.46
N ILE A 93 11.83 2.49 7.63
CA ILE A 93 11.11 1.29 8.06
C ILE A 93 11.90 0.03 7.68
N GLY A 94 11.80 -1.01 8.51
CA GLY A 94 12.37 -2.32 8.23
C GLY A 94 13.86 -2.26 7.87
N GLN A 95 14.20 -2.66 6.66
CA GLN A 95 15.56 -2.64 6.16
C GLN A 95 15.93 -1.37 5.37
N SER A 96 14.96 -0.46 5.14
CA SER A 96 15.19 0.81 4.42
C SER A 96 15.64 1.93 5.37
N VAL A 97 16.69 1.64 6.12
CA VAL A 97 17.40 2.57 7.00
C VAL A 97 18.79 2.83 6.42
N PRO A 98 19.44 3.96 6.73
CA PRO A 98 20.80 4.22 6.25
C PRO A 98 21.77 3.10 6.64
N ASP A 99 22.51 2.55 5.68
CA ASP A 99 23.53 1.53 5.91
C ASP A 99 24.73 2.12 6.69
N THR A 100 24.98 3.43 6.52
CA THR A 100 26.06 4.18 7.16
C THR A 100 25.61 5.62 7.42
N GLY A 101 26.25 6.28 8.36
CA GLY A 101 25.94 7.67 8.69
C GLY A 101 24.83 7.83 9.74
N PRO A 102 24.28 9.04 9.89
CA PRO A 102 23.26 9.31 10.88
C PRO A 102 21.93 8.65 10.51
N ALA A 103 21.18 8.21 11.53
CA ALA A 103 19.82 7.73 11.36
C ALA A 103 18.92 8.82 10.76
N LEU A 104 17.91 8.40 10.00
CA LEU A 104 16.86 9.33 9.53
C LEU A 104 16.14 9.90 10.75
N ARG A 105 16.06 11.23 10.82
CA ARG A 105 15.30 11.89 11.86
C ARG A 105 13.85 11.96 11.42
N GLU A 106 12.94 11.54 12.28
CA GLU A 106 11.50 11.54 12.00
C GLU A 106 10.99 12.94 11.62
N GLU A 107 11.54 13.97 12.24
CA GLU A 107 11.15 15.36 12.00
C GLU A 107 11.57 15.92 10.64
N ASP A 108 12.44 15.22 9.92
CA ASP A 108 12.88 15.59 8.56
C ASP A 108 12.04 14.89 7.48
N LEU A 109 11.19 13.92 7.87
CA LEU A 109 10.35 13.18 6.95
C LEU A 109 9.09 13.97 6.57
N VAL A 110 8.79 14.00 5.28
CA VAL A 110 7.55 14.55 4.74
C VAL A 110 6.86 13.53 3.83
N PHE A 111 5.54 13.61 3.73
CA PHE A 111 4.76 12.64 2.94
C PHE A 111 5.18 12.58 1.47
N GLY A 112 5.60 13.73 0.90
CA GLY A 112 6.13 13.82 -0.45
C GLY A 112 7.34 12.93 -0.72
N ASP A 113 8.16 12.64 0.31
CA ASP A 113 9.30 11.71 0.16
C ASP A 113 8.83 10.29 -0.14
N PHE A 114 7.76 9.83 0.51
CA PHE A 114 7.19 8.50 0.28
C PHE A 114 6.56 8.40 -1.10
N VAL A 115 5.94 9.49 -1.59
CA VAL A 115 5.43 9.58 -2.97
C VAL A 115 6.58 9.52 -3.97
N ASN A 116 7.67 10.27 -3.75
CA ASN A 116 8.84 10.28 -4.62
C ASN A 116 9.55 8.92 -4.67
N ASP A 117 9.65 8.22 -3.54
CA ASP A 117 10.22 6.87 -3.46
C ASP A 117 9.39 5.87 -4.26
N ALA A 118 8.06 5.88 -4.08
CA ALA A 118 7.17 5.00 -4.84
C ALA A 118 7.24 5.30 -6.35
N ALA A 119 7.30 6.57 -6.74
CA ALA A 119 7.48 6.97 -8.13
C ALA A 119 8.83 6.50 -8.70
N ALA A 120 9.90 6.52 -7.89
CA ALA A 120 11.20 6.01 -8.31
C ALA A 120 11.18 4.48 -8.50
N TRP A 121 10.52 3.73 -7.61
CA TRP A 121 10.27 2.30 -7.80
C TRP A 121 9.48 2.00 -9.08
N VAL A 122 8.42 2.77 -9.37
CA VAL A 122 7.66 2.62 -10.63
C VAL A 122 8.59 2.78 -11.83
N ARG A 123 9.41 3.85 -11.87
CA ARG A 123 10.35 4.08 -12.98
C ARG A 123 11.38 2.95 -13.10
N GLN A 124 11.92 2.44 -12.00
CA GLN A 124 12.84 1.31 -12.02
C GLN A 124 12.15 0.05 -12.60
N MET A 125 10.93 -0.24 -12.17
CA MET A 125 10.17 -1.37 -12.70
C MET A 125 9.86 -1.20 -14.19
N GLN A 126 9.48 0.01 -14.63
CA GLN A 126 9.22 0.29 -16.06
C GLN A 126 10.46 0.15 -16.96
N ALA A 127 11.66 0.36 -16.41
CA ALA A 127 12.91 0.17 -17.12
C ALA A 127 13.32 -1.32 -17.21
N ASP A 128 12.74 -2.19 -16.40
CA ASP A 128 13.04 -3.62 -16.38
C ASP A 128 12.22 -4.36 -17.44
N LYS A 129 12.91 -4.91 -18.45
CA LYS A 129 12.30 -5.64 -19.57
C LYS A 129 11.55 -6.91 -19.17
N ARG A 130 11.70 -7.37 -17.92
CA ARG A 130 10.93 -8.49 -17.39
C ARG A 130 9.47 -8.13 -17.12
N PHE A 131 9.13 -6.85 -17.11
CA PHE A 131 7.77 -6.39 -16.86
C PHE A 131 7.11 -5.87 -18.14
N ALA A 132 5.92 -6.40 -18.46
CA ALA A 132 5.14 -5.99 -19.63
C ALA A 132 4.41 -4.64 -19.40
N GLY A 133 4.11 -4.34 -18.16
CA GLY A 133 3.47 -3.12 -17.70
C GLY A 133 3.47 -3.07 -16.17
N VAL A 134 3.33 -1.87 -15.61
CA VAL A 134 3.39 -1.63 -14.15
C VAL A 134 2.11 -0.99 -13.67
N ALA A 135 1.50 -1.57 -12.62
CA ALA A 135 0.42 -0.99 -11.85
C ALA A 135 0.88 -0.65 -10.43
N LEU A 136 0.09 0.17 -9.75
CA LEU A 136 0.23 0.48 -8.34
C LEU A 136 -0.89 -0.19 -7.53
N ALA A 137 -0.55 -0.81 -6.40
CA ALA A 137 -1.51 -1.27 -5.41
C ALA A 137 -1.13 -0.66 -4.05
N GLY A 138 -1.93 0.26 -3.55
CA GLY A 138 -1.69 0.92 -2.27
C GLY A 138 -2.63 0.40 -1.19
N HIS A 139 -2.08 0.02 -0.04
CA HIS A 139 -2.85 -0.40 1.13
C HIS A 139 -2.98 0.76 2.13
N SER A 140 -4.20 1.06 2.56
CA SER A 140 -4.46 2.09 3.59
C SER A 140 -3.82 3.43 3.19
N GLU A 141 -2.95 4.06 3.98
CA GLU A 141 -2.16 5.24 3.60
C GLU A 141 -1.42 5.05 2.26
N GLY A 142 -0.95 3.84 1.98
CA GLY A 142 -0.32 3.51 0.70
C GLY A 142 -1.22 3.74 -0.51
N ALA A 143 -2.55 3.74 -0.34
CA ALA A 143 -3.49 4.09 -1.40
C ALA A 143 -3.39 5.58 -1.77
N ILE A 144 -3.22 6.47 -0.79
CA ILE A 144 -3.00 7.90 -1.03
C ILE A 144 -1.68 8.09 -1.81
N ILE A 145 -0.62 7.37 -1.40
CA ILE A 145 0.67 7.40 -2.09
C ILE A 145 0.50 6.93 -3.55
N ALA A 146 -0.20 5.81 -3.77
CA ALA A 146 -0.44 5.27 -5.11
C ALA A 146 -1.21 6.25 -6.01
N LEU A 147 -2.28 6.88 -5.49
CA LEU A 147 -3.04 7.90 -6.20
C LEU A 147 -2.17 9.14 -6.51
N ALA A 148 -1.35 9.60 -5.57
CA ALA A 148 -0.45 10.73 -5.77
C ALA A 148 0.62 10.44 -6.84
N VAL A 149 1.22 9.25 -6.82
CA VAL A 149 2.19 8.81 -7.83
C VAL A 149 1.54 8.76 -9.21
N ALA A 150 0.35 8.16 -9.34
CA ALA A 150 -0.33 8.02 -10.62
C ALA A 150 -0.71 9.36 -11.27
N ASN A 151 -0.85 10.43 -10.49
CA ASN A 151 -1.05 11.79 -11.00
C ASN A 151 0.19 12.41 -11.65
N THR A 152 1.39 11.89 -11.36
CA THR A 152 2.67 12.47 -11.84
C THR A 152 3.52 11.48 -12.63
N THR A 153 3.27 10.20 -12.49
CA THR A 153 4.03 9.11 -13.13
C THR A 153 3.06 8.17 -13.82
N PRO A 154 3.11 8.02 -15.14
CA PRO A 154 2.19 7.13 -15.86
C PRO A 154 2.32 5.68 -15.38
N VAL A 155 1.20 5.04 -15.12
CA VAL A 155 1.09 3.61 -14.76
C VAL A 155 -0.10 2.99 -15.51
N GLY A 156 -0.10 1.67 -15.66
CA GLY A 156 -1.16 0.98 -16.40
C GLY A 156 -2.48 0.85 -15.62
N ALA A 157 -2.41 0.83 -14.29
CA ALA A 157 -3.57 0.78 -13.40
C ALA A 157 -3.23 1.22 -11.99
N VAL A 158 -4.25 1.58 -11.21
CA VAL A 158 -4.15 1.80 -9.76
C VAL A 158 -5.18 0.93 -9.04
N VAL A 159 -4.78 0.31 -7.94
CA VAL A 159 -5.66 -0.40 -7.02
C VAL A 159 -5.54 0.26 -5.64
N THR A 160 -6.66 0.73 -5.10
CA THR A 160 -6.73 1.14 -3.69
C THR A 160 -7.25 -0.02 -2.87
N LEU A 161 -6.49 -0.47 -1.90
CA LEU A 161 -6.81 -1.58 -1.00
C LEU A 161 -7.06 -1.01 0.40
N ALA A 162 -8.30 -1.02 0.86
CA ALA A 162 -8.69 -0.41 2.14
C ALA A 162 -8.18 1.05 2.25
N GLY A 163 -8.30 1.81 1.16
CA GLY A 163 -7.80 3.17 1.05
C GLY A 163 -8.78 4.20 1.62
N PRO A 164 -8.31 5.21 2.39
CA PRO A 164 -9.18 6.26 2.88
C PRO A 164 -9.74 7.12 1.74
N GLY A 165 -10.98 7.58 1.91
CA GLY A 165 -11.65 8.52 1.00
C GLY A 165 -11.43 9.98 1.35
N GLU A 166 -10.89 10.25 2.54
CA GLU A 166 -10.64 11.57 3.09
C GLU A 166 -9.13 11.74 3.37
N ASN A 167 -8.68 12.97 3.56
CA ASN A 167 -7.30 13.23 3.98
C ASN A 167 -7.03 12.69 5.40
N LEU A 168 -5.77 12.51 5.72
CA LEU A 168 -5.35 11.87 6.98
C LEU A 168 -5.93 12.55 8.23
N ALA A 169 -6.06 13.89 8.25
CA ALA A 169 -6.59 14.60 9.41
C ALA A 169 -8.08 14.31 9.62
N ASP A 170 -8.86 14.24 8.54
CA ASP A 170 -10.30 13.97 8.62
C ASP A 170 -10.55 12.53 9.04
N VAL A 171 -9.76 11.56 8.52
CA VAL A 171 -9.80 10.15 8.94
C VAL A 171 -9.51 10.01 10.44
N VAL A 172 -8.43 10.60 10.93
CA VAL A 172 -8.05 10.53 12.35
C VAL A 172 -9.12 11.19 13.23
N GLN A 173 -9.61 12.36 12.84
CA GLN A 173 -10.67 13.06 13.55
C GLN A 173 -11.93 12.19 13.66
N ARG A 174 -12.40 11.63 12.55
CA ARG A 174 -13.56 10.75 12.49
C ARG A 174 -13.39 9.52 13.38
N GLN A 175 -12.24 8.86 13.34
CA GLN A 175 -11.95 7.67 14.17
C GLN A 175 -11.97 8.00 15.67
N ILE A 176 -11.39 9.12 16.07
CA ILE A 176 -11.38 9.55 17.48
C ILE A 176 -12.79 9.92 17.97
N HIS A 177 -13.55 10.63 17.15
CA HIS A 177 -14.94 11.01 17.48
C HIS A 177 -15.89 9.82 17.51
N ALA A 178 -15.69 8.81 16.65
CA ALA A 178 -16.54 7.63 16.59
C ALA A 178 -16.37 6.67 17.77
N ASN A 179 -15.27 6.76 18.52
CA ASN A 179 -15.05 5.88 19.67
C ASN A 179 -15.65 6.46 20.95
N PRO A 180 -16.78 5.91 21.46
CA PRO A 180 -17.46 6.44 22.66
C PRO A 180 -16.63 6.30 23.95
N ALA A 181 -15.57 5.49 23.93
CA ALA A 181 -14.67 5.35 25.08
C ALA A 181 -13.68 6.53 25.21
N ASN A 182 -13.57 7.38 24.20
CA ASN A 182 -12.69 8.54 24.24
C ASN A 182 -13.29 9.65 25.13
N PRO A 183 -12.58 10.12 26.18
CA PRO A 183 -13.04 11.25 26.98
C PRO A 183 -13.18 12.51 26.13
N SER A 184 -14.18 13.35 26.41
CA SER A 184 -14.41 14.61 25.68
C SER A 184 -13.20 15.55 25.66
N VAL A 185 -12.41 15.55 26.75
CA VAL A 185 -11.18 16.36 26.83
C VAL A 185 -10.12 15.89 25.83
N LEU A 186 -10.02 14.59 25.57
CA LEU A 186 -9.11 14.04 24.57
C LEU A 186 -9.59 14.39 23.15
N VAL A 187 -10.88 14.26 22.89
CA VAL A 187 -11.49 14.64 21.60
C VAL A 187 -11.24 16.13 21.31
N ALA A 188 -11.47 17.02 22.29
CA ALA A 188 -11.21 18.46 22.14
C ALA A 188 -9.71 18.75 21.91
N GLU A 189 -8.80 18.01 22.55
CA GLU A 189 -7.37 18.16 22.29
C GLU A 189 -6.99 17.76 20.86
N VAL A 190 -7.55 16.65 20.35
CA VAL A 190 -7.35 16.21 18.96
C VAL A 190 -7.84 17.28 17.99
N ASP A 191 -9.05 17.82 18.18
CA ASP A 191 -9.61 18.86 17.31
C ASP A 191 -8.73 20.11 17.27
N ARG A 192 -8.22 20.54 18.43
CA ARG A 192 -7.26 21.64 18.52
C ARG A 192 -5.95 21.33 17.77
N ILE A 193 -5.37 20.15 17.98
CA ILE A 193 -4.14 19.74 17.30
C ILE A 193 -4.35 19.73 15.79
N LEU A 194 -5.41 19.07 15.30
CA LEU A 194 -5.68 18.98 13.88
C LEU A 194 -5.95 20.34 13.24
N THR A 195 -6.58 21.28 13.98
CA THR A 195 -6.76 22.67 13.52
C THR A 195 -5.42 23.34 13.27
N GLU A 196 -4.47 23.19 14.20
CA GLU A 196 -3.13 23.77 14.04
C GLU A 196 -2.35 23.10 12.88
N LEU A 197 -2.38 21.76 12.79
CA LEU A 197 -1.68 21.05 11.74
C LEU A 197 -2.25 21.36 10.35
N ARG A 198 -3.57 21.50 10.19
CA ARG A 198 -4.20 21.94 8.93
C ARG A 198 -3.76 23.34 8.52
N ALA A 199 -3.45 24.21 9.50
CA ALA A 199 -2.90 25.52 9.26
C ALA A 199 -1.35 25.55 9.09
N GLY A 200 -0.72 24.37 9.00
CA GLY A 200 0.73 24.25 8.86
C GLY A 200 1.51 24.57 10.13
N ARG A 201 0.85 24.66 11.29
CA ARG A 201 1.48 25.04 12.56
C ARG A 201 1.71 23.80 13.43
N ARG A 202 2.91 23.70 14.01
CA ARG A 202 3.27 22.62 14.93
C ARG A 202 2.73 22.92 16.34
N VAL A 203 2.35 21.86 17.05
CA VAL A 203 1.93 21.88 18.45
C VAL A 203 3.06 21.29 19.30
N PRO A 204 3.77 22.08 20.09
CA PRO A 204 4.97 21.63 20.81
C PRO A 204 4.65 20.68 21.96
N THR A 205 3.45 20.75 22.51
CA THR A 205 3.04 19.94 23.65
C THR A 205 1.74 19.21 23.33
N VAL A 206 1.77 17.89 23.47
CA VAL A 206 0.61 16.99 23.33
C VAL A 206 0.53 16.08 24.57
N SER A 207 -0.67 15.66 24.93
CA SER A 207 -0.84 14.74 26.05
C SER A 207 -0.14 13.38 25.77
N PRO A 208 0.33 12.65 26.80
CA PRO A 208 0.97 11.35 26.64
C PRO A 208 0.11 10.34 25.87
N LEU A 209 -1.21 10.42 26.01
CA LEU A 209 -2.16 9.54 25.30
C LEU A 209 -2.16 9.78 23.79
N LEU A 210 -1.91 11.02 23.36
CA LEU A 210 -1.91 11.42 21.95
C LEU A 210 -0.49 11.40 21.34
N ALA A 211 0.55 11.26 22.14
CA ALA A 211 1.93 11.24 21.67
C ALA A 211 2.23 10.16 20.62
N PRO A 212 1.65 8.95 20.66
CA PRO A 212 1.85 7.95 19.59
C PRO A 212 1.46 8.46 18.20
N ILE A 213 0.47 9.37 18.10
CA ILE A 213 -0.06 9.89 16.83
C ILE A 213 0.49 11.28 16.54
N PHE A 214 0.59 12.16 17.56
CA PHE A 214 0.80 13.60 17.37
C PHE A 214 2.09 14.16 18.00
N ARG A 215 3.04 13.29 18.43
CA ARG A 215 4.32 13.78 18.98
C ARG A 215 4.97 14.83 18.06
N PRO A 216 5.66 15.82 18.61
CA PRO A 216 6.21 16.93 17.80
C PRO A 216 7.09 16.52 16.63
N SER A 217 7.81 15.40 16.75
CA SER A 217 8.69 14.88 15.69
C SER A 217 7.93 14.36 14.45
N VAL A 218 6.70 13.83 14.61
CA VAL A 218 5.91 13.33 13.47
C VAL A 218 5.07 14.42 12.80
N GLN A 219 4.92 15.60 13.42
CA GLN A 219 4.02 16.64 12.91
C GLN A 219 4.41 17.20 11.53
N PRO A 220 5.70 17.35 11.15
CA PRO A 220 6.06 17.73 9.78
C PRO A 220 5.51 16.76 8.74
N PHE A 221 5.57 15.45 9.02
CA PHE A 221 4.95 14.43 8.18
C PHE A 221 3.43 14.61 8.11
N LEU A 222 2.75 14.74 9.25
CA LEU A 222 1.29 14.91 9.30
C LEU A 222 0.84 16.16 8.54
N ILE A 223 1.50 17.30 8.74
CA ILE A 223 1.21 18.56 8.02
C ILE A 223 1.31 18.36 6.51
N SER A 224 2.38 17.70 6.07
CA SER A 224 2.56 17.41 4.64
C SER A 224 1.56 16.40 4.10
N ALA A 225 1.16 15.40 4.88
CA ALA A 225 0.21 14.37 4.48
C ALA A 225 -1.23 14.89 4.34
N ILE A 226 -1.63 15.85 5.17
CA ILE A 226 -2.96 16.49 5.13
C ILE A 226 -3.23 17.17 3.77
N ALA A 227 -2.20 17.61 3.07
CA ALA A 227 -2.33 18.22 1.75
C ALA A 227 -2.74 17.23 0.64
N TYR A 228 -2.63 15.92 0.89
CA TYR A 228 -3.02 14.88 -0.06
C TYR A 228 -4.45 14.43 0.20
N ASP A 229 -5.37 14.91 -0.60
CA ASP A 229 -6.80 14.58 -0.56
C ASP A 229 -7.08 13.43 -1.54
N PRO A 230 -7.41 12.22 -1.07
CA PRO A 230 -7.59 11.06 -1.93
C PRO A 230 -8.73 11.21 -2.94
N ALA A 231 -9.86 11.81 -2.54
CA ALA A 231 -10.98 12.05 -3.44
C ALA A 231 -10.60 13.01 -4.58
N LYS A 232 -9.82 14.04 -4.26
CA LYS A 232 -9.30 14.97 -5.27
C LYS A 232 -8.24 14.31 -6.16
N LEU A 233 -7.37 13.49 -5.58
CA LEU A 233 -6.35 12.78 -6.35
C LEU A 233 -6.95 11.80 -7.35
N ILE A 234 -7.94 10.99 -6.95
CA ILE A 234 -8.58 10.02 -7.83
C ILE A 234 -9.38 10.69 -8.93
N SER A 235 -10.06 11.82 -8.66
CA SER A 235 -10.90 12.53 -9.64
C SER A 235 -10.14 13.07 -10.85
N THR A 236 -8.82 13.22 -10.74
CA THR A 236 -7.94 13.74 -11.80
C THR A 236 -7.27 12.65 -12.63
N LEU A 237 -7.37 11.38 -12.21
CA LEU A 237 -6.74 10.26 -12.90
C LEU A 237 -7.43 9.95 -14.24
N LYS A 238 -6.59 9.55 -15.22
CA LYS A 238 -7.05 8.96 -16.49
C LYS A 238 -6.75 7.46 -16.55
N THR A 239 -5.97 6.99 -15.60
CA THR A 239 -5.56 5.58 -15.44
C THR A 239 -6.74 4.79 -14.87
N PRO A 240 -7.03 3.56 -15.34
CA PRO A 240 -8.03 2.70 -14.72
C PRO A 240 -7.80 2.49 -13.24
N VAL A 241 -8.84 2.65 -12.43
CA VAL A 241 -8.79 2.46 -10.97
C VAL A 241 -9.72 1.35 -10.53
N LEU A 242 -9.24 0.50 -9.61
CA LEU A 242 -10.05 -0.45 -8.85
C LEU A 242 -9.98 -0.08 -7.37
N ILE A 243 -11.13 0.20 -6.79
CA ILE A 243 -11.31 0.49 -5.36
C ILE A 243 -11.77 -0.81 -4.69
N VAL A 244 -10.99 -1.32 -3.75
CA VAL A 244 -11.31 -2.55 -3.01
C VAL A 244 -11.41 -2.26 -1.53
N GLN A 245 -12.55 -2.61 -0.94
CA GLN A 245 -12.82 -2.40 0.47
C GLN A 245 -13.45 -3.62 1.11
N GLY A 246 -12.96 -4.00 2.28
CA GLY A 246 -13.57 -5.03 3.11
C GLY A 246 -14.70 -4.46 3.97
N GLU A 247 -15.84 -5.17 4.05
CA GLU A 247 -16.99 -4.72 4.84
C GLU A 247 -16.79 -4.91 6.35
N SER A 248 -15.82 -5.76 6.75
CA SER A 248 -15.44 -5.95 8.16
C SER A 248 -14.21 -5.14 8.57
N ASP A 249 -13.82 -4.14 7.76
CA ASP A 249 -12.73 -3.22 8.08
C ASP A 249 -13.16 -2.23 9.18
N LEU A 250 -12.40 -2.21 10.29
CA LEU A 250 -12.66 -1.33 11.44
C LEU A 250 -11.86 -0.02 11.40
N GLN A 251 -10.95 0.14 10.42
CA GLN A 251 -10.09 1.31 10.31
C GLN A 251 -10.55 2.25 9.20
N VAL A 252 -10.76 1.67 8.01
CA VAL A 252 -11.24 2.37 6.82
C VAL A 252 -12.58 1.76 6.44
N THR A 253 -13.60 2.59 6.33
CA THR A 253 -14.96 2.12 6.18
C THR A 253 -15.39 1.96 4.72
N THR A 254 -16.49 1.30 4.47
CA THR A 254 -17.12 1.29 3.14
C THR A 254 -17.50 2.70 2.66
N GLY A 255 -17.76 3.63 3.60
CA GLY A 255 -17.99 5.04 3.29
C GLY A 255 -16.77 5.70 2.62
N ASP A 256 -15.56 5.36 3.03
CA ASP A 256 -14.34 5.85 2.39
C ASP A 256 -14.25 5.39 0.93
N ALA A 257 -14.53 4.12 0.67
CA ALA A 257 -14.56 3.57 -0.68
C ALA A 257 -15.66 4.19 -1.56
N GLN A 258 -16.82 4.51 -0.97
CA GLN A 258 -17.91 5.22 -1.64
C GLN A 258 -17.53 6.67 -1.98
N LEU A 259 -16.81 7.37 -1.11
CA LEU A 259 -16.27 8.70 -1.39
C LEU A 259 -15.30 8.68 -2.59
N LEU A 260 -14.38 7.72 -2.63
CA LEU A 260 -13.48 7.53 -3.77
C LEU A 260 -14.26 7.23 -5.06
N SER A 261 -15.23 6.32 -5.01
CA SER A 261 -16.06 5.96 -6.17
C SER A 261 -16.93 7.11 -6.66
N ALA A 262 -17.43 7.94 -5.74
CA ALA A 262 -18.19 9.16 -6.10
C ALA A 262 -17.29 10.21 -6.76
N ALA A 263 -16.02 10.31 -6.34
CA ALA A 263 -15.05 11.24 -6.91
C ALA A 263 -14.56 10.82 -8.31
N ASP A 264 -14.51 9.52 -8.60
CA ASP A 264 -14.24 8.96 -9.94
C ASP A 264 -15.30 7.92 -10.31
N PRO A 265 -16.38 8.31 -11.00
CA PRO A 265 -17.44 7.39 -11.43
C PRO A 265 -16.99 6.32 -12.45
N GLN A 266 -15.78 6.43 -13.02
CA GLN A 266 -15.22 5.42 -13.92
C GLN A 266 -14.44 4.35 -13.16
N ALA A 267 -14.04 4.62 -11.91
CA ALA A 267 -13.39 3.64 -11.05
C ALA A 267 -14.34 2.48 -10.74
N LYS A 268 -13.78 1.26 -10.75
CA LYS A 268 -14.55 0.08 -10.33
C LYS A 268 -14.53 -0.01 -8.81
N LEU A 269 -15.69 -0.06 -8.18
CA LEU A 269 -15.83 -0.29 -6.73
C LEU A 269 -16.14 -1.76 -6.46
N LEU A 270 -15.37 -2.36 -5.56
CA LEU A 270 -15.59 -3.69 -5.04
C LEU A 270 -15.64 -3.67 -3.51
N LEU A 271 -16.79 -4.05 -2.96
CA LEU A 271 -16.96 -4.33 -1.54
C LEU A 271 -16.87 -5.84 -1.32
N ILE A 272 -16.06 -6.28 -0.36
CA ILE A 272 -15.85 -7.72 -0.08
C ILE A 272 -16.43 -8.06 1.28
N PRO A 273 -17.55 -8.82 1.33
CA PRO A 273 -18.17 -9.23 2.60
C PRO A 273 -17.20 -10.01 3.49
N GLY A 274 -17.18 -9.65 4.77
CA GLY A 274 -16.41 -10.34 5.79
C GLY A 274 -14.88 -10.16 5.69
N MET A 275 -14.38 -9.38 4.73
CA MET A 275 -12.96 -9.05 4.65
C MET A 275 -12.63 -7.85 5.56
N ASN A 276 -11.53 -7.96 6.30
CA ASN A 276 -11.05 -6.88 7.15
C ASN A 276 -9.94 -6.04 6.49
N HIS A 277 -9.38 -5.08 7.26
CA HIS A 277 -8.31 -4.17 6.84
C HIS A 277 -7.07 -4.88 6.29
N LEU A 278 -6.75 -6.06 6.79
CA LEU A 278 -5.58 -6.86 6.43
C LEU A 278 -5.89 -7.96 5.39
N PHE A 279 -7.00 -7.82 4.68
CA PHE A 279 -7.45 -8.77 3.66
C PHE A 279 -7.77 -10.16 4.20
N LYS A 280 -8.04 -10.28 5.51
CA LYS A 280 -8.41 -11.56 6.14
C LYS A 280 -9.92 -11.73 6.15
N GLN A 281 -10.36 -12.98 5.95
CA GLN A 281 -11.77 -13.35 6.04
C GLN A 281 -12.14 -13.55 7.51
N VAL A 282 -12.79 -12.58 8.10
CA VAL A 282 -13.14 -12.57 9.53
C VAL A 282 -14.65 -12.56 9.79
N GLY A 283 -15.47 -12.22 8.79
CA GLY A 283 -16.92 -12.05 8.97
C GLY A 283 -17.21 -10.99 10.01
N ASP A 284 -18.15 -11.30 10.91
CA ASP A 284 -18.54 -10.42 12.02
C ASP A 284 -17.82 -10.73 13.34
N ASP A 285 -16.82 -11.65 13.32
CA ASP A 285 -16.07 -12.04 14.50
C ASP A 285 -15.01 -11.00 14.86
N LEU A 286 -15.31 -10.13 15.82
CA LEU A 286 -14.44 -9.07 16.30
C LEU A 286 -13.14 -9.62 16.92
N ALA A 287 -13.19 -10.75 17.64
CA ALA A 287 -12.02 -11.36 18.25
C ALA A 287 -11.07 -11.92 17.17
N LEU A 288 -11.62 -12.56 16.15
CA LEU A 288 -10.85 -13.02 14.99
C LEU A 288 -10.26 -11.84 14.22
N ASN A 289 -11.02 -10.75 14.04
CA ASN A 289 -10.55 -9.54 13.40
C ASN A 289 -9.32 -8.97 14.14
N GLN A 290 -9.42 -8.80 15.46
CA GLN A 290 -8.30 -8.32 16.28
C GLN A 290 -7.10 -9.27 16.24
N ARG A 291 -7.31 -10.59 16.36
CA ARG A 291 -6.25 -11.60 16.29
C ARG A 291 -5.50 -11.57 14.96
N SER A 292 -6.18 -11.26 13.87
CA SER A 292 -5.60 -11.25 12.53
C SER A 292 -4.43 -10.27 12.36
N TYR A 293 -4.32 -9.27 13.22
CA TYR A 293 -3.23 -8.29 13.18
C TYR A 293 -1.86 -8.86 13.61
N GLY A 294 -1.86 -9.97 14.35
CA GLY A 294 -0.64 -10.65 14.79
C GLY A 294 -0.57 -12.13 14.41
N ASP A 295 -1.49 -12.62 13.57
CA ASP A 295 -1.60 -14.03 13.21
C ASP A 295 -1.72 -14.22 11.68
N PRO A 296 -0.63 -14.62 11.01
CA PRO A 296 -0.63 -14.81 9.55
C PRO A 296 -1.50 -16.01 9.11
N THR A 297 -1.87 -16.91 10.04
CA THR A 297 -2.66 -18.12 9.74
C THR A 297 -4.16 -17.82 9.58
N VAL A 298 -4.63 -16.63 10.01
CA VAL A 298 -6.01 -16.21 9.72
C VAL A 298 -6.20 -16.16 8.21
N THR A 299 -7.27 -16.80 7.76
CA THR A 299 -7.54 -17.04 6.34
C THR A 299 -7.55 -15.73 5.53
N PHE A 300 -6.72 -15.66 4.50
CA PHE A 300 -6.74 -14.59 3.50
C PHE A 300 -8.05 -14.64 2.72
N SER A 301 -8.67 -13.49 2.45
CA SER A 301 -9.98 -13.46 1.79
C SER A 301 -9.94 -14.14 0.42
N PRO A 302 -10.75 -15.18 0.20
CA PRO A 302 -10.77 -15.93 -1.06
C PRO A 302 -11.32 -15.10 -2.23
N ALA A 303 -12.03 -14.00 -1.95
CA ALA A 303 -12.63 -13.14 -2.96
C ALA A 303 -11.65 -12.10 -3.53
N LEU A 304 -10.54 -11.78 -2.83
CA LEU A 304 -9.68 -10.68 -3.21
C LEU A 304 -8.94 -10.94 -4.53
N LEU A 305 -8.22 -12.05 -4.65
CA LEU A 305 -7.44 -12.35 -5.85
C LEU A 305 -8.31 -12.54 -7.11
N PRO A 306 -9.46 -13.25 -7.06
CA PRO A 306 -10.35 -13.36 -8.21
C PRO A 306 -10.87 -12.01 -8.73
N ALA A 307 -10.89 -10.98 -7.90
CA ALA A 307 -11.28 -9.64 -8.30
C ALA A 307 -10.10 -8.81 -8.87
N LEU A 308 -8.93 -8.90 -8.24
CA LEU A 308 -7.73 -8.15 -8.63
C LEU A 308 -7.15 -8.63 -9.96
N VAL A 309 -7.02 -9.94 -10.13
CA VAL A 309 -6.27 -10.55 -11.24
C VAL A 309 -6.84 -10.19 -12.61
N PRO A 310 -8.16 -10.33 -12.87
CA PRO A 310 -8.72 -9.95 -14.18
C PRO A 310 -8.57 -8.46 -14.47
N PHE A 311 -8.72 -7.60 -13.45
CA PHE A 311 -8.54 -6.15 -13.61
C PHE A 311 -7.10 -5.82 -14.02
N LEU A 312 -6.11 -6.36 -13.32
CA LEU A 312 -4.69 -6.13 -13.59
C LEU A 312 -4.28 -6.68 -14.95
N GLN A 313 -4.69 -7.90 -15.30
CA GLN A 313 -4.39 -8.51 -16.60
C GLN A 313 -4.99 -7.73 -17.76
N THR A 314 -6.23 -7.24 -17.62
CA THR A 314 -6.88 -6.40 -18.64
C THR A 314 -6.17 -5.07 -18.81
N SER A 315 -5.79 -4.42 -17.70
CA SER A 315 -5.18 -3.08 -17.73
C SER A 315 -3.71 -3.07 -18.16
N LEU A 316 -2.98 -4.16 -17.90
CA LEU A 316 -1.53 -4.25 -18.19
C LEU A 316 -1.20 -5.03 -19.47
N GLY A 317 -2.20 -5.65 -20.07
CA GLY A 317 -2.05 -6.59 -21.19
C GLY A 317 -1.65 -7.99 -20.69
N ASN A 318 -2.32 -9.00 -21.24
CA ASN A 318 -1.98 -10.39 -20.95
C ASN A 318 -0.93 -10.86 -21.97
N PRO A 319 0.29 -11.29 -21.56
CA PRO A 319 1.29 -11.80 -22.50
C PRO A 319 0.83 -13.06 -23.25
N SER A 320 -0.21 -13.75 -22.75
CA SER A 320 -0.77 -14.96 -23.39
C SER A 320 -1.67 -14.71 -24.61
N THR A 321 -1.91 -13.44 -24.98
CA THR A 321 -2.81 -13.09 -26.08
C THR A 321 -2.10 -12.42 -27.28
N LYS A 322 -0.76 -12.49 -27.35
CA LYS A 322 0.03 -12.05 -28.50
C LYS A 322 0.73 -13.19 -29.21
#